data_d6a8cbf94ad99b2c6f58be6e906a8bef
#
_entry.id   d6a8cbf94ad99b2c6f58be6e906a8bef
#
_cell.length_a   1.000
_cell.length_b   1.000
_cell.length_c   1.000
_cell.angle_alpha   90.00
_cell.angle_beta   90.00
_cell.angle_gamma   90.00
#
_symmetry.space_group_name_H-M   'P 1'
#
loop_
_entity.id
_entity.type
_entity.pdbx_description
1 polymer ?
#
loop_
_entity_poly.entity_id
_entity_poly.type
_entity_poly.pdbx_seq_one_letter_code
_entity_poly.pdbx_strand_id
1 'polypeptide(L)'
;MATPFTVYKLIVLYMLQNTENTLTNSQISEFILDREYTNYFHLQQAISELVEAELITMDTRSNVSHYRITEDGIKTLSFFQKDLSPEIKQEVREYLISTGFKAQ
;
A
#
# COMPACT_ATOMS: atom_id res chain seq x y z
N MET A 1 -15.19 13.70 0.52
CA MET A 1 -14.87 12.72 -0.55
C MET A 1 -13.37 12.66 -0.76
N ALA A 2 -12.82 11.46 -0.80
CA ALA A 2 -11.38 11.30 -1.02
C ALA A 2 -11.04 11.62 -2.47
N THR A 3 -9.89 12.29 -2.69
CA THR A 3 -9.37 12.46 -4.04
C THR A 3 -8.80 11.13 -4.53
N PRO A 4 -8.67 10.92 -5.85
CA PRO A 4 -8.03 9.70 -6.35
C PRO A 4 -6.65 9.46 -5.75
N PHE A 5 -5.89 10.54 -5.55
CA PHE A 5 -4.56 10.45 -4.96
C PHE A 5 -4.61 9.90 -3.53
N THR A 6 -5.61 10.33 -2.76
CA THR A 6 -5.79 9.84 -1.39
C THR A 6 -6.15 8.34 -1.40
N VAL A 7 -6.97 7.92 -2.36
CA VAL A 7 -7.35 6.50 -2.48
C VAL A 7 -6.10 5.64 -2.72
N TYR A 8 -5.17 6.09 -3.57
CA TYR A 8 -3.95 5.32 -3.83
C TYR A 8 -3.11 5.16 -2.56
N LYS A 9 -3.03 6.20 -1.74
CA LYS A 9 -2.34 6.12 -0.46
C LYS A 9 -3.00 5.10 0.47
N LEU A 10 -4.33 5.09 0.50
CA LEU A 10 -5.07 4.13 1.32
C LEU A 10 -4.85 2.70 0.83
N ILE A 11 -4.77 2.49 -0.47
CA ILE A 11 -4.49 1.17 -1.02
C ILE A 11 -3.12 0.69 -0.56
N VAL A 12 -2.10 1.55 -0.63
CA VAL A 12 -0.75 1.18 -0.16
C VAL A 12 -0.77 0.83 1.32
N LEU A 13 -1.42 1.65 2.13
CA LEU A 13 -1.53 1.37 3.57
C LEU A 13 -2.25 0.05 3.82
N TYR A 14 -3.31 -0.22 3.09
CA TYR A 14 -4.07 -1.45 3.26
C TYR A 14 -3.24 -2.67 2.86
N MET A 15 -2.47 -2.58 1.77
CA MET A 15 -1.56 -3.65 1.37
C MET A 15 -0.55 -3.94 2.47
N LEU A 16 0.06 -2.89 3.03
CA LEU A 16 1.08 -3.05 4.06
C LEU A 16 0.52 -3.56 5.38
N GLN A 17 -0.70 -3.18 5.72
CA GLN A 17 -1.34 -3.70 6.92
C GLN A 17 -1.64 -5.20 6.81
N ASN A 18 -1.95 -5.67 5.61
CA ASN A 18 -2.38 -7.05 5.39
C ASN A 18 -1.24 -8.00 4.99
N THR A 19 -0.03 -7.51 4.83
CA THR A 19 1.12 -8.38 4.60
C THR A 19 1.75 -8.77 5.94
N GLU A 20 2.41 -9.92 5.96
CA GLU A 20 3.04 -10.41 7.20
C GLU A 20 4.34 -9.70 7.52
N ASN A 21 5.03 -9.21 6.50
CA ASN A 21 6.32 -8.54 6.67
C ASN A 21 6.31 -7.19 5.97
N THR A 22 7.32 -6.96 5.16
CA THR A 22 7.42 -5.76 4.35
C THR A 22 7.02 -6.08 2.92
N LEU A 23 6.69 -5.05 2.14
CA LEU A 23 6.55 -5.17 0.71
C LEU A 23 7.59 -4.28 0.05
N THR A 24 8.10 -4.73 -1.09
CA THR A 24 9.02 -3.92 -1.88
C THR A 24 8.23 -2.97 -2.77
N ASN A 25 8.94 -1.96 -3.31
CA ASN A 25 8.33 -1.05 -4.26
C ASN A 25 7.76 -1.81 -5.46
N SER A 26 8.50 -2.81 -5.96
CA SER A 26 8.05 -3.62 -7.08
C SER A 26 6.76 -4.37 -6.79
N GLN A 27 6.62 -4.91 -5.59
CA GLN A 27 5.43 -5.66 -5.21
C GLN A 27 4.20 -4.76 -5.13
N ILE A 28 4.37 -3.58 -4.55
CA ILE A 28 3.28 -2.60 -4.48
C ILE A 28 2.91 -2.13 -5.88
N SER A 29 3.93 -1.81 -6.70
CA SER A 29 3.72 -1.32 -8.05
C SER A 29 3.04 -2.36 -8.94
N GLU A 30 3.45 -3.62 -8.82
CA GLU A 30 2.85 -4.70 -9.61
C GLU A 30 1.34 -4.77 -9.41
N PHE A 31 0.89 -4.71 -8.15
CA PHE A 31 -0.54 -4.77 -7.87
C PHE A 31 -1.27 -3.55 -8.45
N ILE A 32 -0.77 -2.36 -8.11
CA ILE A 32 -1.50 -1.12 -8.42
C ILE A 32 -1.48 -0.81 -9.92
N LEU A 33 -0.34 -1.02 -10.59
CA LEU A 33 -0.22 -0.72 -12.01
C LEU A 33 -0.92 -1.76 -12.87
N ASP A 34 -0.87 -3.03 -12.47
CA ASP A 34 -1.55 -4.10 -13.21
C ASP A 34 -3.05 -3.87 -13.27
N ARG A 35 -3.62 -3.30 -12.22
CA ARG A 35 -5.06 -3.01 -12.16
C ARG A 35 -5.39 -1.61 -12.62
N GLU A 36 -4.40 -0.87 -13.09
CA GLU A 36 -4.57 0.46 -13.66
C GLU A 36 -5.25 1.45 -12.72
N TYR A 37 -5.01 1.31 -11.41
CA TYR A 37 -5.53 2.28 -10.44
C TYR A 37 -4.89 3.64 -10.60
N THR A 38 -3.62 3.68 -11.03
CA THR A 38 -2.90 4.90 -11.29
C THR A 38 -1.68 4.58 -12.16
N ASN A 39 -0.87 5.57 -12.48
CA ASN A 39 0.39 5.36 -13.18
C ASN A 39 1.55 5.33 -12.21
N TYR A 40 2.72 4.92 -12.72
CA TYR A 40 3.92 4.76 -11.90
C TYR A 40 4.31 6.06 -11.21
N PHE A 41 4.21 7.19 -11.92
CA PHE A 41 4.62 8.49 -11.37
C PHE A 41 3.77 8.86 -10.16
N HIS A 42 2.45 8.77 -10.27
CA HIS A 42 1.55 9.11 -9.17
C HIS A 42 1.73 8.15 -7.99
N LEU A 43 1.99 6.87 -8.28
CA LEU A 43 2.20 5.90 -7.23
C LEU A 43 3.47 6.21 -6.44
N GLN A 44 4.58 6.52 -7.12
CA GLN A 44 5.83 6.83 -6.44
C GLN A 44 5.70 8.10 -5.60
N GLN A 45 4.94 9.07 -6.09
CA GLN A 45 4.67 10.29 -5.33
C GLN A 45 3.85 9.97 -4.08
N ALA A 46 2.84 9.10 -4.20
CA ALA A 46 2.03 8.71 -3.05
C ALA A 46 2.89 8.00 -1.99
N ILE A 47 3.74 7.08 -2.41
CA ILE A 47 4.64 6.35 -1.50
C ILE A 47 5.57 7.33 -0.80
N SER A 48 6.17 8.26 -1.55
CA SER A 48 7.08 9.26 -1.00
C SER A 48 6.38 10.11 0.06
N GLU A 49 5.15 10.51 -0.20
CA GLU A 49 4.39 11.32 0.76
C GLU A 49 4.01 10.53 2.00
N LEU A 50 3.74 9.24 1.85
CA LEU A 50 3.47 8.39 3.02
C LEU A 50 4.71 8.25 3.91
N VAL A 51 5.88 8.11 3.32
CA VAL A 51 7.14 8.05 4.07
C VAL A 51 7.38 9.38 4.78
N GLU A 52 7.18 10.48 4.08
CA GLU A 52 7.39 11.82 4.61
C GLU A 52 6.45 12.10 5.79
N ALA A 53 5.21 11.62 5.71
CA ALA A 53 4.23 11.77 6.78
C ALA A 53 4.42 10.76 7.91
N GLU A 54 5.40 9.87 7.80
CA GLU A 54 5.70 8.84 8.79
C GLU A 54 4.57 7.84 8.98
N LEU A 55 3.75 7.64 7.95
CA LEU A 55 2.71 6.62 7.97
C LEU A 55 3.24 5.26 7.54
N ILE A 56 4.36 5.27 6.81
CA ILE A 56 5.11 4.06 6.49
C ILE A 56 6.59 4.35 6.69
N THR A 57 7.39 3.30 6.88
CA THR A 57 8.84 3.41 6.92
C THR A 57 9.44 2.73 5.72
N MET A 58 10.61 3.19 5.32
CA MET A 58 11.36 2.61 4.22
C MET A 58 12.70 2.11 4.74
N ASP A 59 13.05 0.89 4.35
CA ASP A 59 14.36 0.32 4.65
C ASP A 59 14.94 -0.18 3.34
N THR A 60 16.16 0.24 3.02
CA THR A 60 16.81 -0.15 1.78
C THR A 60 17.85 -1.23 2.09
N ARG A 61 17.67 -2.40 1.47
CA ARG A 61 18.58 -3.53 1.60
C ARG A 61 18.94 -4.03 0.21
N SER A 62 20.25 -4.14 -0.06
CA SER A 62 20.73 -4.60 -1.36
C SER A 62 20.12 -3.82 -2.53
N ASN A 63 20.03 -2.50 -2.36
CA ASN A 63 19.45 -1.58 -3.34
C ASN A 63 17.96 -1.78 -3.60
N VAL A 64 17.26 -2.49 -2.71
CA VAL A 64 15.82 -2.70 -2.81
C VAL A 64 15.14 -2.02 -1.63
N SER A 65 14.15 -1.18 -1.93
CA SER A 65 13.37 -0.50 -0.90
C SER A 65 12.25 -1.40 -0.40
N HIS A 66 12.21 -1.55 0.92
CA HIS A 66 11.17 -2.33 1.61
C HIS A 66 10.36 -1.38 2.48
N TYR A 67 9.05 -1.55 2.48
CA TYR A 67 8.14 -0.66 3.19
C TYR A 67 7.35 -1.41 4.25
N ARG A 68 7.10 -0.74 5.36
CA ARG A 68 6.30 -1.28 6.47
C ARG A 68 5.37 -0.18 6.97
N ILE A 69 4.14 -0.54 7.32
CA ILE A 69 3.21 0.42 7.89
C ILE A 69 3.61 0.73 9.34
N THR A 70 3.45 2.00 9.74
CA THR A 70 3.70 2.42 11.13
C THR A 70 2.41 2.35 11.92
N GLU A 71 2.53 2.55 13.24
CA GLU A 71 1.36 2.62 14.10
C GLU A 71 0.45 3.78 13.68
N ASP A 72 1.04 4.92 13.33
CA ASP A 72 0.26 6.06 12.84
C ASP A 72 -0.40 5.76 11.50
N GLY A 73 0.28 4.96 10.65
CA GLY A 73 -0.31 4.51 9.41
C GLY A 73 -1.54 3.63 9.63
N ILE A 74 -1.47 2.74 10.62
CA ILE A 74 -2.60 1.89 10.98
C ILE A 74 -3.78 2.73 11.46
N LYS A 75 -3.51 3.72 12.30
CA LYS A 75 -4.56 4.61 12.80
C LYS A 75 -5.20 5.42 11.68
N THR A 76 -4.38 5.94 10.77
CA THR A 76 -4.87 6.70 9.63
C THR A 76 -5.74 5.83 8.73
N LEU A 77 -5.27 4.62 8.45
CA LEU A 77 -6.04 3.69 7.62
C LEU A 77 -7.38 3.37 8.28
N SER A 78 -7.38 3.10 9.58
CA SER A 78 -8.60 2.80 10.31
C SER A 78 -9.62 3.94 10.19
N PHE A 79 -9.13 5.18 10.27
CA PHE A 79 -10.00 6.36 10.18
C PHE A 79 -10.63 6.50 8.78
N PHE A 80 -9.86 6.22 7.73
CA PHE A 80 -10.31 6.42 6.36
C PHE A 80 -10.70 5.14 5.63
N GLN A 81 -10.76 4.01 6.33
CA GLN A 81 -10.95 2.71 5.68
C GLN A 81 -12.27 2.62 4.89
N LYS A 82 -13.29 3.37 5.30
CA LYS A 82 -14.56 3.41 4.59
C LYS A 82 -14.43 3.97 3.17
N ASP A 83 -13.35 4.70 2.89
CA ASP A 83 -13.10 5.26 1.57
C ASP A 83 -12.55 4.22 0.60
N LEU A 84 -12.20 3.03 1.08
CA LEU A 84 -11.81 1.91 0.21
C LEU A 84 -13.01 1.02 -0.03
N SER A 85 -13.27 0.72 -1.30
CA SER A 85 -14.40 -0.15 -1.65
C SER A 85 -14.13 -1.58 -1.20
N PRO A 86 -15.19 -2.36 -0.93
CA PRO A 86 -15.01 -3.79 -0.61
C PRO A 86 -14.29 -4.55 -1.73
N GLU A 87 -14.50 -4.16 -2.98
CA GLU A 87 -13.87 -4.80 -4.13
C GLU A 87 -12.35 -4.61 -4.09
N ILE A 88 -11.90 -3.39 -3.82
CA ILE A 88 -10.46 -3.11 -3.73
C ILE A 88 -9.84 -3.90 -2.58
N LYS A 89 -10.51 -3.92 -1.43
CA LYS A 89 -10.02 -4.68 -0.27
C LYS A 89 -9.89 -6.16 -0.59
N GLN A 90 -10.86 -6.71 -1.27
CA GLN A 90 -10.82 -8.12 -1.66
C GLN A 90 -9.68 -8.39 -2.64
N GLU A 91 -9.51 -7.55 -3.63
CA GLU A 91 -8.43 -7.70 -4.61
C GLU A 91 -7.06 -7.67 -3.94
N VAL A 92 -6.87 -6.77 -2.97
CA VAL A 92 -5.62 -6.71 -2.22
C VAL A 92 -5.37 -8.02 -1.47
N ARG A 93 -6.38 -8.50 -0.75
CA ARG A 93 -6.23 -9.74 0.01
C ARG A 93 -5.93 -10.92 -0.89
N GLU A 94 -6.63 -11.02 -2.01
CA GLU A 94 -6.40 -12.11 -2.97
C GLU A 94 -5.00 -12.05 -3.56
N TYR A 95 -4.53 -10.87 -3.90
CA TYR A 95 -3.19 -10.70 -4.42
C TYR A 95 -2.13 -11.16 -3.40
N LEU A 96 -2.27 -10.71 -2.15
CA LEU A 96 -1.30 -11.05 -1.11
C LEU A 96 -1.28 -12.54 -0.81
N ILE A 97 -2.44 -13.18 -0.81
CA ILE A 97 -2.54 -14.63 -0.59
C ILE A 97 -1.93 -15.38 -1.78
N SER A 98 -2.29 -15.00 -2.99
CA SER A 98 -1.84 -15.71 -4.20
C SER A 98 -0.34 -15.60 -4.42
N THR A 99 0.28 -14.51 -3.96
CA THR A 99 1.72 -14.31 -4.10
C THR A 99 2.53 -14.79 -2.89
N GLY A 100 1.85 -15.26 -1.85
CA GLY A 100 2.53 -15.75 -0.65
C GLY A 100 2.97 -14.68 0.32
N PHE A 101 2.51 -13.44 0.13
CA PHE A 101 2.87 -12.34 1.03
C PHE A 101 1.98 -12.27 2.26
N LYS A 102 0.92 -13.07 2.28
CA LYS A 102 0.01 -13.17 3.41
C LYS A 102 -0.41 -14.62 3.58
N ALA A 103 -0.46 -15.10 4.82
CA ALA A 103 -0.96 -16.45 5.13
C ALA A 103 -2.48 -16.49 4.87
N GLN A 104 -2.93 -17.65 4.43
CA GLN A 104 -4.37 -17.88 4.22
C GLN A 104 -5.11 -18.04 5.53
#